data_2914d0f945a7c95faa7049bdd07bae9b
#
_entry.id   2914d0f945a7c95faa7049bdd07bae9b
#
_cell.length_a   1.000
_cell.length_b   1.000
_cell.length_c   1.000
_cell.angle_alpha   90.00
_cell.angle_beta   90.00
_cell.angle_gamma   90.00
#
_symmetry.space_group_name_H-M   'P 1'
#
loop_
_entity.id
_entity.type
_entity.pdbx_description
1 polymer ?
#
loop_
_entity_poly.entity_id
_entity_poly.type
_entity_poly.pdbx_seq_one_letter_code
_entity_poly.pdbx_strand_id
1 'polypeptide(L)'
;MNNLKNILPLLLVTLWFGCEDLEFPDPNAPSTDVASIQTLVTGAEAGMRSSYGLYLREVSSVGRESYYLEPADPRYTGELLRGPLDPGGFLVYSPWAARYSVIANCRILITQFADDAGASGFAKTIEAYQLSLVLSMQNENGCKIAPYNGLESDFVSKAAGWTEVAALLDAGYAELNSAGSSFSFTLSSGFAGFDTPATFAQFNRALRARVAVYMDDWSVALTALDNSFMDPAGDMSHGVHHVYSSGQGDQSNGMYADPTGSFIRLMAHPSFETDAEAGDPRFSSKVVKRSTEITYDGLTSDLAP
;
A
#
# COMPACT_ATOMS: atom_id res chain seq x y z
N MET A 1 47.83 -57.31 0.94
CA MET A 1 47.56 -56.15 1.82
C MET A 1 48.13 -54.83 1.27
N ASN A 2 48.73 -54.78 0.10
CA ASN A 2 49.34 -53.51 -0.46
C ASN A 2 48.39 -52.66 -1.29
N ASN A 3 47.25 -53.19 -1.74
CA ASN A 3 46.36 -52.45 -2.61
C ASN A 3 45.41 -51.51 -1.87
N LEU A 4 45.22 -51.72 -0.55
CA LEU A 4 44.32 -50.88 0.26
C LEU A 4 44.92 -49.50 0.58
N LYS A 5 46.25 -49.39 0.65
CA LYS A 5 46.97 -48.14 0.96
C LYS A 5 46.92 -47.12 -0.22
N ASN A 6 46.72 -47.59 -1.45
CA ASN A 6 46.64 -46.71 -2.61
C ASN A 6 45.21 -46.28 -2.97
N ILE A 7 44.19 -46.94 -2.40
CA ILE A 7 42.78 -46.60 -2.61
C ILE A 7 42.32 -45.50 -1.64
N LEU A 8 42.91 -45.43 -0.45
CA LEU A 8 42.55 -44.45 0.58
C LEU A 8 42.79 -42.98 0.14
N PRO A 9 43.97 -42.62 -0.46
CA PRO A 9 44.17 -41.25 -0.96
C PRO A 9 43.34 -40.93 -2.18
N LEU A 10 42.96 -41.90 -3.02
CA LEU A 10 42.08 -41.67 -4.15
C LEU A 10 40.64 -41.37 -3.72
N LEU A 11 40.18 -42.03 -2.66
CA LEU A 11 38.84 -41.76 -2.06
C LEU A 11 38.80 -40.40 -1.34
N LEU A 12 39.92 -39.91 -0.81
CA LEU A 12 39.99 -38.60 -0.14
C LEU A 12 39.98 -37.45 -1.18
N VAL A 13 40.53 -37.65 -2.38
CA VAL A 13 40.52 -36.65 -3.45
C VAL A 13 39.14 -36.49 -4.06
N THR A 14 38.34 -37.56 -4.17
CA THR A 14 36.95 -37.48 -4.70
C THR A 14 35.97 -36.81 -3.74
N LEU A 15 36.29 -36.72 -2.43
CA LEU A 15 35.47 -35.99 -1.45
C LEU A 15 35.68 -34.48 -1.47
N TRP A 16 36.72 -33.97 -2.17
CA TRP A 16 36.97 -32.53 -2.27
C TRP A 16 36.32 -31.85 -3.47
N PHE A 17 35.74 -32.61 -4.40
CA PHE A 17 35.02 -32.07 -5.57
C PHE A 17 33.49 -32.11 -5.43
N GLY A 18 32.97 -32.37 -4.25
CA GLY A 18 31.55 -32.63 -4.02
C GLY A 18 30.74 -31.49 -3.43
N CYS A 19 31.22 -30.26 -3.42
CA CYS A 19 30.41 -29.09 -3.04
C CYS A 19 30.62 -27.97 -4.04
N GLU A 20 30.11 -28.12 -5.25
CA GLU A 20 29.65 -26.98 -6.01
C GLU A 20 28.31 -26.58 -5.43
N ASP A 21 28.12 -25.29 -5.21
CA ASP A 21 26.86 -24.74 -4.74
C ASP A 21 25.72 -25.22 -5.63
N LEU A 22 24.90 -26.11 -5.10
CA LEU A 22 23.65 -26.58 -5.72
C LEU A 22 22.55 -25.53 -5.55
N GLU A 23 22.89 -24.23 -5.61
CA GLU A 23 21.90 -23.17 -5.71
C GLU A 23 21.32 -23.15 -7.11
N PHE A 24 20.29 -23.96 -7.31
CA PHE A 24 19.43 -23.80 -8.47
C PHE A 24 18.52 -22.60 -8.22
N PRO A 25 18.49 -21.61 -9.12
CA PRO A 25 17.51 -20.53 -8.98
C PRO A 25 16.12 -21.12 -8.96
N ASP A 26 15.38 -20.86 -7.89
CA ASP A 26 13.99 -21.28 -7.79
C ASP A 26 13.16 -20.52 -8.85
N PRO A 27 12.58 -21.20 -9.84
CA PRO A 27 11.78 -20.53 -10.87
C PRO A 27 10.53 -19.84 -10.31
N ASN A 28 10.10 -20.19 -9.09
CA ASN A 28 8.96 -19.57 -8.41
C ASN A 28 9.38 -18.41 -7.48
N ALA A 29 10.67 -18.27 -7.21
CA ALA A 29 11.25 -17.17 -6.44
C ALA A 29 12.46 -16.61 -7.20
N PRO A 30 12.24 -15.93 -8.35
CA PRO A 30 13.34 -15.36 -9.13
C PRO A 30 14.13 -14.38 -8.27
N SER A 31 15.47 -14.46 -8.37
CA SER A 31 16.33 -13.49 -7.68
C SER A 31 16.02 -12.08 -8.20
N THR A 32 16.21 -11.08 -7.36
CA THR A 32 15.99 -9.67 -7.73
C THR A 32 16.82 -9.23 -8.91
N ASP A 33 17.96 -9.89 -9.17
CA ASP A 33 18.88 -9.59 -10.24
C ASP A 33 18.35 -9.90 -11.65
N VAL A 34 17.27 -10.70 -11.75
CA VAL A 34 16.64 -11.09 -13.03
C VAL A 34 15.24 -10.50 -13.20
N ALA A 35 14.75 -9.74 -12.20
CA ALA A 35 13.42 -9.14 -12.29
C ALA A 35 13.41 -7.99 -13.33
N SER A 36 12.47 -8.03 -14.25
CA SER A 36 12.26 -6.92 -15.19
C SER A 36 11.58 -5.73 -14.53
N ILE A 37 11.73 -4.53 -15.11
CA ILE A 37 10.96 -3.33 -14.68
C ILE A 37 9.47 -3.66 -14.61
N GLN A 38 8.92 -4.31 -15.65
CA GLN A 38 7.50 -4.65 -15.69
C GLN A 38 7.08 -5.56 -14.52
N THR A 39 7.90 -6.56 -14.18
CA THR A 39 7.62 -7.47 -13.06
C THR A 39 7.57 -6.71 -11.72
N LEU A 40 8.52 -5.82 -11.50
CA LEU A 40 8.59 -5.01 -10.26
C LEU A 40 7.44 -4.00 -10.17
N VAL A 41 7.10 -3.33 -11.28
CA VAL A 41 5.96 -2.41 -11.35
C VAL A 41 4.64 -3.15 -11.07
N THR A 42 4.41 -4.27 -11.76
CA THR A 42 3.21 -5.10 -11.53
C THR A 42 3.14 -5.61 -10.08
N GLY A 43 4.29 -6.02 -9.53
CA GLY A 43 4.41 -6.42 -8.12
C GLY A 43 4.09 -5.28 -7.15
N ALA A 44 4.55 -4.07 -7.44
CA ALA A 44 4.21 -2.88 -6.63
C ALA A 44 2.71 -2.56 -6.70
N GLU A 45 2.10 -2.55 -7.89
CA GLU A 45 0.66 -2.32 -8.07
C GLU A 45 -0.20 -3.38 -7.36
N ALA A 46 0.15 -4.66 -7.49
CA ALA A 46 -0.53 -5.74 -6.78
C ALA A 46 -0.37 -5.63 -5.26
N GLY A 47 0.85 -5.32 -4.81
CA GLY A 47 1.19 -5.14 -3.40
C GLY A 47 0.46 -3.97 -2.74
N MET A 48 0.21 -2.88 -3.46
CA MET A 48 -0.56 -1.75 -2.95
C MET A 48 -1.97 -2.14 -2.49
N ARG A 49 -2.57 -3.16 -3.09
CA ARG A 49 -3.89 -3.69 -2.74
C ARG A 49 -3.85 -4.71 -1.58
N SER A 50 -2.67 -5.28 -1.30
CA SER A 50 -2.48 -6.27 -0.23
C SER A 50 -2.78 -5.65 1.13
N SER A 51 -3.62 -6.28 1.94
CA SER A 51 -4.08 -5.80 3.25
C SER A 51 -4.65 -4.37 3.26
N TYR A 52 -4.95 -3.78 2.09
CA TYR A 52 -5.47 -2.43 2.01
C TYR A 52 -6.90 -2.33 2.55
N GLY A 53 -7.73 -3.33 2.28
CA GLY A 53 -9.06 -3.42 2.89
C GLY A 53 -9.02 -3.53 4.42
N LEU A 54 -8.01 -4.25 4.96
CA LEU A 54 -7.79 -4.31 6.42
C LEU A 54 -7.37 -2.93 6.96
N TYR A 55 -6.41 -2.27 6.32
CA TYR A 55 -5.99 -0.91 6.67
C TYR A 55 -7.18 0.06 6.73
N LEU A 56 -8.02 0.09 5.68
CA LEU A 56 -9.19 0.97 5.62
C LEU A 56 -10.19 0.66 6.74
N ARG A 57 -10.42 -0.61 7.02
CA ARG A 57 -11.30 -1.07 8.10
C ARG A 57 -10.82 -0.62 9.47
N GLU A 58 -9.51 -0.66 9.70
CA GLU A 58 -8.90 -0.21 10.94
C GLU A 58 -9.03 1.31 11.12
N VAL A 59 -8.57 2.09 10.14
CA VAL A 59 -8.60 3.55 10.26
C VAL A 59 -10.03 4.09 10.33
N SER A 60 -10.97 3.50 9.60
CA SER A 60 -12.38 3.91 9.67
C SER A 60 -13.03 3.55 11.01
N SER A 61 -12.68 2.41 11.60
CA SER A 61 -13.16 2.02 12.92
C SER A 61 -12.62 2.92 14.02
N VAL A 62 -11.31 3.19 14.01
CA VAL A 62 -10.67 4.12 14.96
C VAL A 62 -11.21 5.55 14.77
N GLY A 63 -11.42 5.99 13.53
CA GLY A 63 -12.00 7.29 13.18
C GLY A 63 -13.49 7.42 13.45
N ARG A 64 -14.16 6.35 13.84
CA ARG A 64 -15.63 6.32 14.04
C ARG A 64 -16.44 6.62 12.77
N GLU A 65 -15.90 6.27 11.62
CA GLU A 65 -16.64 6.28 10.36
C GLU A 65 -17.46 5.00 10.19
N SER A 66 -16.92 3.89 10.67
CA SER A 66 -17.58 2.58 10.57
C SER A 66 -17.36 1.71 11.81
N TYR A 67 -18.17 0.66 11.90
CA TYR A 67 -17.95 -0.48 12.77
C TYR A 67 -17.68 -1.71 11.90
N TYR A 68 -16.77 -2.58 12.35
CA TYR A 68 -16.66 -3.92 11.79
C TYR A 68 -17.16 -4.94 12.81
N LEU A 69 -18.42 -5.32 12.66
CA LEU A 69 -19.17 -6.16 13.61
C LEU A 69 -18.99 -7.65 13.28
N GLU A 70 -17.77 -8.15 13.46
CA GLU A 70 -17.37 -9.52 13.13
C GLU A 70 -17.35 -10.40 14.40
N PRO A 71 -18.36 -11.26 14.61
CA PRO A 71 -18.43 -12.07 15.80
C PRO A 71 -17.39 -13.19 15.89
N ALA A 72 -16.79 -13.58 14.75
CA ALA A 72 -15.73 -14.59 14.72
C ALA A 72 -14.39 -14.03 15.23
N ASP A 73 -14.21 -12.72 15.26
CA ASP A 73 -12.98 -12.09 15.74
C ASP A 73 -13.27 -10.85 16.60
N PRO A 74 -13.29 -11.01 17.92
CA PRO A 74 -13.63 -9.92 18.84
C PRO A 74 -12.61 -8.79 18.90
N ARG A 75 -11.44 -8.92 18.25
CA ARG A 75 -10.40 -7.87 18.23
C ARG A 75 -10.87 -6.62 17.50
N TYR A 76 -11.72 -6.75 16.49
CA TYR A 76 -12.25 -5.60 15.76
C TYR A 76 -13.07 -4.64 16.64
N THR A 77 -13.77 -5.14 17.63
CA THR A 77 -14.49 -4.30 18.60
C THR A 77 -13.69 -4.09 19.88
N GLY A 78 -12.98 -5.11 20.35
CA GLY A 78 -12.17 -5.06 21.57
C GLY A 78 -10.95 -4.16 21.39
N GLU A 79 -10.05 -4.51 20.50
CA GLU A 79 -8.79 -3.79 20.34
C GLU A 79 -8.96 -2.45 19.63
N LEU A 80 -9.64 -2.41 18.46
CA LEU A 80 -9.76 -1.19 17.67
C LEU A 80 -10.62 -0.09 18.33
N LEU A 81 -11.67 -0.47 19.05
CA LEU A 81 -12.61 0.49 19.62
C LEU A 81 -12.37 0.79 21.09
N ARG A 82 -11.79 -0.15 21.84
CA ARG A 82 -11.61 -0.05 23.29
C ARG A 82 -10.15 -0.07 23.71
N GLY A 83 -9.28 -0.68 22.90
CA GLY A 83 -7.86 -0.82 23.18
C GLY A 83 -7.54 -1.74 24.39
N PRO A 84 -6.25 -1.97 24.65
CA PRO A 84 -5.13 -1.63 23.77
C PRO A 84 -5.05 -2.55 22.55
N LEU A 85 -4.44 -2.06 21.47
CA LEU A 85 -4.07 -2.91 20.33
C LEU A 85 -2.93 -3.84 20.70
N ASP A 86 -2.97 -5.08 20.24
CA ASP A 86 -1.83 -5.99 20.30
C ASP A 86 -0.78 -5.57 19.25
N PRO A 87 0.41 -5.09 19.65
CA PRO A 87 1.43 -4.62 18.71
C PRO A 87 1.98 -5.73 17.81
N GLY A 88 1.86 -7.00 18.19
CA GLY A 88 2.22 -8.16 17.38
C GLY A 88 1.04 -8.77 16.62
N GLY A 89 -0.16 -8.26 16.83
CA GLY A 89 -1.39 -8.77 16.24
C GLY A 89 -1.52 -8.42 14.75
N PHE A 90 -2.36 -9.19 14.05
CA PHE A 90 -2.55 -9.01 12.61
C PHE A 90 -3.12 -7.64 12.23
N LEU A 91 -3.90 -7.01 13.12
CA LEU A 91 -4.46 -5.68 12.91
C LEU A 91 -3.37 -4.61 12.75
N VAL A 92 -2.23 -4.77 13.42
CA VAL A 92 -1.10 -3.83 13.31
C VAL A 92 -0.09 -4.31 12.28
N TYR A 93 0.29 -5.60 12.37
CA TYR A 93 1.40 -6.14 11.57
C TYR A 93 1.08 -6.26 10.08
N SER A 94 -0.11 -6.76 9.72
CA SER A 94 -0.39 -7.09 8.31
C SER A 94 -0.46 -5.86 7.40
N PRO A 95 -1.16 -4.75 7.76
CA PRO A 95 -1.12 -3.54 6.94
C PRO A 95 0.28 -2.94 6.87
N TRP A 96 1.00 -2.91 7.99
CA TRP A 96 2.37 -2.38 8.06
C TRP A 96 3.33 -3.17 7.16
N ALA A 97 3.36 -4.49 7.27
CA ALA A 97 4.23 -5.35 6.47
C ALA A 97 3.92 -5.25 4.98
N ALA A 98 2.63 -5.17 4.60
CA ALA A 98 2.24 -5.03 3.21
C ALA A 98 2.76 -3.72 2.59
N ARG A 99 2.77 -2.60 3.33
CA ARG A 99 3.33 -1.33 2.85
C ARG A 99 4.83 -1.46 2.59
N TYR A 100 5.58 -2.03 3.52
CA TYR A 100 7.03 -2.21 3.34
C TYR A 100 7.40 -3.23 2.26
N SER A 101 6.56 -4.21 1.97
CA SER A 101 6.77 -5.10 0.82
C SER A 101 6.72 -4.35 -0.52
N VAL A 102 5.80 -3.38 -0.66
CA VAL A 102 5.75 -2.51 -1.85
C VAL A 102 6.96 -1.59 -1.90
N ILE A 103 7.34 -1.00 -0.77
CA ILE A 103 8.53 -0.14 -0.65
C ILE A 103 9.78 -0.91 -1.10
N ALA A 104 9.93 -2.18 -0.72
CA ALA A 104 11.05 -3.00 -1.15
C ALA A 104 11.11 -3.13 -2.69
N ASN A 105 9.98 -3.38 -3.37
CA ASN A 105 9.93 -3.40 -4.83
C ASN A 105 10.30 -2.04 -5.44
N CYS A 106 9.82 -0.95 -4.86
CA CYS A 106 10.17 0.40 -5.31
C CYS A 106 11.68 0.66 -5.16
N ARG A 107 12.29 0.21 -4.06
CA ARG A 107 13.74 0.36 -3.86
C ARG A 107 14.58 -0.41 -4.86
N ILE A 108 14.14 -1.59 -5.27
CA ILE A 108 14.81 -2.33 -6.35
C ILE A 108 14.73 -1.53 -7.66
N LEU A 109 13.57 -0.97 -8.01
CA LEU A 109 13.41 -0.11 -9.19
C LEU A 109 14.36 1.10 -9.13
N ILE A 110 14.40 1.82 -8.00
CA ILE A 110 15.23 3.02 -7.81
C ILE A 110 16.73 2.69 -7.93
N THR A 111 17.16 1.51 -7.45
CA THR A 111 18.58 1.16 -7.40
C THR A 111 19.09 0.45 -8.66
N GLN A 112 18.31 -0.47 -9.21
CA GLN A 112 18.73 -1.27 -10.35
C GLN A 112 18.42 -0.61 -11.69
N PHE A 113 17.44 0.28 -11.74
CA PHE A 113 17.00 0.98 -12.95
C PHE A 113 17.11 2.50 -12.80
N ALA A 114 18.18 2.95 -12.15
CA ALA A 114 18.43 4.37 -11.88
C ALA A 114 18.54 5.22 -13.15
N ASP A 115 18.95 4.63 -14.28
CA ASP A 115 19.05 5.29 -15.58
C ASP A 115 17.70 5.46 -16.29
N ASP A 116 16.63 4.78 -15.82
CA ASP A 116 15.26 4.97 -16.30
C ASP A 116 14.52 5.96 -15.40
N ALA A 117 14.52 7.23 -15.80
CA ALA A 117 13.87 8.29 -15.04
C ALA A 117 12.35 8.07 -14.86
N GLY A 118 11.69 7.40 -15.81
CA GLY A 118 10.27 7.04 -15.69
C GLY A 118 10.05 6.00 -14.61
N ALA A 119 10.85 4.94 -14.59
CA ALA A 119 10.76 3.87 -13.58
C ALA A 119 11.14 4.39 -12.18
N SER A 120 12.20 5.17 -12.06
CA SER A 120 12.62 5.75 -10.79
C SER A 120 11.59 6.77 -10.26
N GLY A 121 11.05 7.62 -11.12
CA GLY A 121 10.01 8.61 -10.76
C GLY A 121 8.70 7.94 -10.31
N PHE A 122 8.27 6.87 -11.01
CA PHE A 122 7.17 6.01 -10.58
C PHE A 122 7.45 5.44 -9.20
N ALA A 123 8.59 4.78 -9.03
CA ALA A 123 8.93 4.07 -7.80
C ALA A 123 9.02 5.00 -6.58
N LYS A 124 9.64 6.18 -6.71
CA LYS A 124 9.69 7.19 -5.64
C LYS A 124 8.31 7.71 -5.27
N THR A 125 7.43 7.91 -6.24
CA THR A 125 6.05 8.33 -6.00
C THR A 125 5.27 7.27 -5.22
N ILE A 126 5.38 6.00 -5.63
CA ILE A 126 4.69 4.90 -4.94
C ILE A 126 5.28 4.64 -3.55
N GLU A 127 6.60 4.68 -3.39
CA GLU A 127 7.23 4.59 -2.07
C GLU A 127 6.73 5.67 -1.12
N ALA A 128 6.70 6.92 -1.57
CA ALA A 128 6.18 8.05 -0.80
C ALA A 128 4.71 7.82 -0.40
N TYR A 129 3.89 7.33 -1.31
CA TYR A 129 2.50 6.97 -1.03
C TYR A 129 2.41 5.89 0.07
N GLN A 130 3.21 4.83 -0.02
CA GLN A 130 3.20 3.76 0.99
C GLN A 130 3.69 4.26 2.36
N LEU A 131 4.76 5.05 2.41
CA LEU A 131 5.24 5.67 3.65
C LEU A 131 4.20 6.60 4.26
N SER A 132 3.45 7.35 3.45
CA SER A 132 2.35 8.19 3.95
C SER A 132 1.25 7.40 4.65
N LEU A 133 0.93 6.19 4.14
CA LEU A 133 -0.02 5.27 4.78
C LEU A 133 0.54 4.73 6.11
N VAL A 134 1.83 4.38 6.14
CA VAL A 134 2.51 3.97 7.39
C VAL A 134 2.43 5.07 8.44
N LEU A 135 2.76 6.30 8.08
CA LEU A 135 2.72 7.45 9.00
C LEU A 135 1.30 7.76 9.49
N SER A 136 0.29 7.63 8.61
CA SER A 136 -1.11 7.81 8.99
C SER A 136 -1.58 6.76 10.00
N MET A 137 -1.04 5.54 9.93
CA MET A 137 -1.38 4.45 10.84
C MET A 137 -0.56 4.51 12.14
N GLN A 138 0.76 4.76 12.04
CA GLN A 138 1.69 4.72 13.16
C GLN A 138 1.79 6.05 13.94
N ASN A 139 1.42 7.15 13.31
CA ASN A 139 1.42 8.49 13.89
C ASN A 139 2.75 8.82 14.61
N GLU A 140 2.74 9.05 15.91
CA GLU A 140 3.93 9.44 16.69
C GLU A 140 5.00 8.33 16.76
N ASN A 141 4.67 7.09 16.46
CA ASN A 141 5.66 6.00 16.37
C ASN A 141 6.61 6.16 15.17
N GLY A 142 6.24 7.00 14.20
CA GLY A 142 7.06 7.27 13.03
C GLY A 142 7.10 6.13 12.02
N CYS A 143 8.18 6.06 11.27
CA CYS A 143 8.37 5.06 10.21
C CYS A 143 9.85 4.72 10.03
N LYS A 144 10.13 3.68 9.25
CA LYS A 144 11.49 3.40 8.75
C LYS A 144 11.62 4.01 7.36
N ILE A 145 12.76 4.66 7.11
CA ILE A 145 13.11 5.24 5.81
C ILE A 145 14.41 4.61 5.28
N ALA A 146 14.75 4.92 4.03
CA ALA A 146 16.02 4.47 3.47
C ALA A 146 17.25 5.09 4.17
N PRO A 147 18.38 4.39 4.24
CA PRO A 147 18.60 3.03 3.76
C PRO A 147 17.92 1.97 4.65
N TYR A 148 17.29 0.98 4.02
CA TYR A 148 16.64 -0.11 4.75
C TYR A 148 17.64 -1.24 5.02
N ASN A 149 18.06 -1.39 6.26
CA ASN A 149 18.99 -2.43 6.70
C ASN A 149 18.22 -3.58 7.39
N GLY A 150 17.10 -3.99 6.82
CA GLY A 150 16.25 -5.03 7.38
C GLY A 150 15.73 -4.66 8.79
N LEU A 151 15.93 -5.56 9.75
CA LEU A 151 15.51 -5.35 11.14
C LEU A 151 16.33 -4.28 11.88
N GLU A 152 17.54 -3.99 11.40
CA GLU A 152 18.46 -3.02 12.02
C GLU A 152 18.16 -1.56 11.68
N SER A 153 17.25 -1.30 10.73
CA SER A 153 16.83 0.07 10.40
C SER A 153 16.10 0.69 11.57
N ASP A 154 16.56 1.85 12.03
CA ASP A 154 15.90 2.60 13.09
C ASP A 154 14.61 3.27 12.61
N PHE A 155 13.69 3.49 13.53
CA PHE A 155 12.54 4.34 13.28
C PHE A 155 12.94 5.80 13.35
N VAL A 156 12.50 6.59 12.38
CA VAL A 156 12.58 8.05 12.43
C VAL A 156 11.28 8.62 13.01
N SER A 157 11.35 9.85 13.53
CA SER A 157 10.16 10.54 14.04
C SER A 157 9.13 10.79 12.93
N LYS A 158 7.88 10.97 13.32
CA LYS A 158 6.78 11.36 12.42
C LYS A 158 7.16 12.55 11.52
N ALA A 159 7.75 13.60 12.09
CA ALA A 159 8.16 14.80 11.34
C ALA A 159 9.24 14.48 10.29
N ALA A 160 10.26 13.68 10.66
CA ALA A 160 11.29 13.25 9.73
C ALA A 160 10.72 12.33 8.64
N GLY A 161 9.77 11.46 8.98
CA GLY A 161 9.06 10.62 8.01
C GLY A 161 8.29 11.45 6.98
N TRP A 162 7.54 12.47 7.39
CA TRP A 162 6.84 13.36 6.45
C TRP A 162 7.81 14.16 5.58
N THR A 163 8.96 14.57 6.12
CA THR A 163 10.01 15.23 5.34
C THR A 163 10.54 14.30 4.25
N GLU A 164 10.79 13.03 4.56
CA GLU A 164 11.23 12.04 3.56
C GLU A 164 10.16 11.78 2.49
N VAL A 165 8.89 11.64 2.89
CA VAL A 165 7.77 11.49 1.94
C VAL A 165 7.71 12.67 0.97
N ALA A 166 7.84 13.90 1.47
CA ALA A 166 7.87 15.09 0.64
C ALA A 166 9.07 15.10 -0.33
N ALA A 167 10.26 14.75 0.17
CA ALA A 167 11.49 14.67 -0.63
C ALA A 167 11.40 13.63 -1.75
N LEU A 168 10.85 12.45 -1.46
CA LEU A 168 10.61 11.40 -2.46
C LEU A 168 9.63 11.86 -3.55
N LEU A 169 8.54 12.54 -3.17
CA LEU A 169 7.59 13.09 -4.14
C LEU A 169 8.23 14.17 -5.02
N ASP A 170 9.01 15.05 -4.45
CA ASP A 170 9.67 16.13 -5.21
C ASP A 170 10.76 15.58 -6.13
N ALA A 171 11.56 14.61 -5.68
CA ALA A 171 12.53 13.91 -6.52
C ALA A 171 11.84 13.11 -7.64
N GLY A 172 10.79 12.35 -7.31
CA GLY A 172 10.02 11.60 -8.30
C GLY A 172 9.39 12.50 -9.37
N TYR A 173 8.87 13.67 -8.98
CA TYR A 173 8.33 14.66 -9.91
C TYR A 173 9.41 15.18 -10.87
N ALA A 174 10.61 15.49 -10.38
CA ALA A 174 11.71 15.94 -11.22
C ALA A 174 12.12 14.88 -12.26
N GLU A 175 12.18 13.61 -11.85
CA GLU A 175 12.49 12.49 -12.73
C GLU A 175 11.39 12.24 -13.77
N LEU A 176 10.12 12.27 -13.38
CA LEU A 176 8.99 12.12 -14.30
C LEU A 176 9.00 13.23 -15.37
N ASN A 177 9.35 14.45 -15.01
CA ASN A 177 9.48 15.55 -15.97
C ASN A 177 10.71 15.43 -16.89
N SER A 178 11.74 14.67 -16.51
CA SER A 178 12.89 14.38 -17.33
C SER A 178 12.74 13.10 -18.17
N ALA A 179 11.72 12.29 -17.86
CA ALA A 179 11.41 11.07 -18.60
C ALA A 179 10.86 11.39 -20.01
N GLY A 180 10.91 10.41 -20.90
CA GLY A 180 10.34 10.52 -22.23
C GLY A 180 8.81 10.66 -22.23
N SER A 181 8.20 10.56 -23.41
CA SER A 181 6.75 10.70 -23.59
C SER A 181 5.95 9.47 -23.10
N SER A 182 6.59 8.34 -22.86
CA SER A 182 5.98 7.09 -22.41
C SER A 182 6.88 6.37 -21.41
N PHE A 183 6.29 5.59 -20.53
CA PHE A 183 7.04 4.66 -19.69
C PHE A 183 7.62 3.50 -20.51
N SER A 184 8.70 2.89 -20.01
CA SER A 184 9.29 1.64 -20.54
C SER A 184 8.48 0.39 -20.10
N PHE A 185 7.41 0.56 -19.34
CA PHE A 185 6.52 -0.44 -18.80
C PHE A 185 5.05 -0.01 -18.96
N THR A 186 4.14 -0.95 -18.70
CA THR A 186 2.69 -0.69 -18.75
C THR A 186 2.10 -0.67 -17.34
N LEU A 187 1.26 0.30 -17.04
CA LEU A 187 0.47 0.39 -15.82
C LEU A 187 -0.88 -0.31 -15.99
N SER A 188 -1.46 -0.77 -14.89
CA SER A 188 -2.79 -1.38 -14.88
C SER A 188 -3.91 -0.35 -15.17
N SER A 189 -5.12 -0.84 -15.45
CA SER A 189 -6.29 0.01 -15.72
C SER A 189 -6.64 0.98 -14.59
N GLY A 190 -6.15 0.74 -13.38
CA GLY A 190 -6.31 1.67 -12.26
C GLY A 190 -5.59 3.01 -12.47
N PHE A 191 -4.63 3.06 -13.37
CA PHE A 191 -3.90 4.26 -13.78
C PHE A 191 -4.34 4.80 -15.14
N ALA A 192 -5.51 4.40 -15.66
CA ALA A 192 -5.99 4.90 -16.94
C ALA A 192 -6.04 6.43 -16.95
N GLY A 193 -5.41 7.05 -17.95
CA GLY A 193 -5.24 8.51 -18.03
C GLY A 193 -4.06 9.07 -17.21
N PHE A 194 -3.39 8.22 -16.43
CA PHE A 194 -2.17 8.55 -15.67
C PHE A 194 -1.00 7.61 -16.03
N ASP A 195 -1.02 7.07 -17.21
CA ASP A 195 -0.15 6.01 -17.72
C ASP A 195 1.02 6.52 -18.59
N THR A 196 1.26 7.82 -18.57
CA THR A 196 2.46 8.46 -19.13
C THR A 196 3.23 9.20 -18.04
N PRO A 197 4.56 9.44 -18.20
CA PRO A 197 5.32 10.22 -17.22
C PRO A 197 4.68 11.57 -16.90
N ALA A 198 4.18 12.29 -17.91
CA ALA A 198 3.57 13.60 -17.74
C ALA A 198 2.26 13.54 -16.94
N THR A 199 1.38 12.60 -17.23
CA THR A 199 0.10 12.46 -16.51
C THR A 199 0.30 11.85 -15.12
N PHE A 200 1.25 10.94 -14.97
CA PHE A 200 1.63 10.40 -13.66
C PHE A 200 2.28 11.45 -12.76
N ALA A 201 2.99 12.44 -13.33
CA ALA A 201 3.50 13.58 -12.60
C ALA A 201 2.37 14.43 -11.98
N GLN A 202 1.21 14.54 -12.63
CA GLN A 202 0.03 15.19 -12.04
C GLN A 202 -0.53 14.40 -10.83
N PHE A 203 -0.56 13.08 -10.90
CA PHE A 203 -0.91 12.23 -9.75
C PHE A 203 0.10 12.39 -8.60
N ASN A 204 1.40 12.42 -8.90
CA ASN A 204 2.43 12.70 -7.91
C ASN A 204 2.18 14.04 -7.21
N ARG A 205 1.83 15.10 -7.94
CA ARG A 205 1.53 16.41 -7.35
C ARG A 205 0.27 16.41 -6.49
N ALA A 206 -0.75 15.66 -6.83
CA ALA A 206 -1.93 15.48 -5.98
C ALA A 206 -1.55 14.83 -4.62
N LEU A 207 -0.67 13.83 -4.63
CA LEU A 207 -0.11 13.26 -3.40
C LEU A 207 0.73 14.28 -2.62
N ARG A 208 1.55 15.09 -3.33
CA ARG A 208 2.38 16.14 -2.69
C ARG A 208 1.54 17.20 -1.99
N ALA A 209 0.42 17.57 -2.60
CA ALA A 209 -0.53 18.51 -1.99
C ALA A 209 -1.10 17.95 -0.68
N ARG A 210 -1.55 16.68 -0.67
CA ARG A 210 -2.02 16.00 0.54
C ARG A 210 -0.95 15.98 1.64
N VAL A 211 0.29 15.65 1.29
CA VAL A 211 1.42 15.62 2.24
C VAL A 211 1.69 17.01 2.79
N ALA A 212 1.64 18.06 1.97
CA ALA A 212 1.80 19.42 2.41
C ALA A 212 0.74 19.85 3.45
N VAL A 213 -0.51 19.43 3.25
CA VAL A 213 -1.60 19.63 4.24
C VAL A 213 -1.27 18.93 5.57
N TYR A 214 -0.75 17.71 5.55
CA TYR A 214 -0.34 17.00 6.78
C TYR A 214 0.87 17.65 7.49
N MET A 215 1.63 18.49 6.75
CA MET A 215 2.76 19.24 7.27
C MET A 215 2.41 20.70 7.59
N ASP A 216 1.14 21.09 7.48
CA ASP A 216 0.66 22.48 7.62
C ASP A 216 1.33 23.49 6.66
N ASP A 217 1.87 23.00 5.53
CA ASP A 217 2.49 23.84 4.49
C ASP A 217 1.49 24.15 3.37
N TRP A 218 0.63 25.11 3.65
CA TRP A 218 -0.46 25.50 2.75
C TRP A 218 0.02 26.11 1.43
N SER A 219 1.18 26.77 1.42
CA SER A 219 1.74 27.37 0.22
C SER A 219 2.20 26.31 -0.78
N VAL A 220 2.87 25.28 -0.27
CA VAL A 220 3.26 24.10 -1.07
C VAL A 220 2.04 23.31 -1.50
N ALA A 221 1.03 23.18 -0.63
CA ALA A 221 -0.22 22.50 -1.00
C ALA A 221 -0.89 23.15 -2.22
N LEU A 222 -1.04 24.47 -2.22
CA LEU A 222 -1.63 25.20 -3.35
C LEU A 222 -0.79 25.06 -4.63
N THR A 223 0.53 25.24 -4.54
CA THR A 223 1.44 25.07 -5.69
C THR A 223 1.38 23.65 -6.26
N ALA A 224 1.28 22.63 -5.39
CA ALA A 224 1.18 21.25 -5.83
C ALA A 224 -0.19 20.96 -6.49
N LEU A 225 -1.27 21.53 -5.97
CA LEU A 225 -2.60 21.41 -6.59
C LEU A 225 -2.64 22.04 -7.99
N ASP A 226 -2.03 23.20 -8.19
CA ASP A 226 -1.94 23.86 -9.51
C ASP A 226 -1.23 23.01 -10.57
N ASN A 227 -0.35 22.08 -10.13
CA ASN A 227 0.38 21.16 -11.00
C ASN A 227 -0.20 19.74 -10.99
N SER A 228 -1.34 19.52 -10.33
CA SER A 228 -2.02 18.23 -10.25
C SER A 228 -3.11 18.12 -11.33
N PHE A 229 -3.86 17.03 -11.27
CA PHE A 229 -5.07 16.82 -12.09
C PHE A 229 -6.33 17.39 -11.45
N MET A 230 -6.24 18.11 -10.35
CA MET A 230 -7.41 18.63 -9.64
C MET A 230 -8.14 19.67 -10.50
N ASP A 231 -9.40 19.41 -10.75
CA ASP A 231 -10.36 20.34 -11.39
C ASP A 231 -11.63 20.40 -10.52
N PRO A 232 -11.91 21.52 -9.84
CA PRO A 232 -13.12 21.67 -9.02
C PRO A 232 -14.44 21.54 -9.80
N ALA A 233 -14.40 21.72 -11.12
CA ALA A 233 -15.55 21.57 -12.02
C ALA A 233 -15.53 20.24 -12.79
N GLY A 234 -14.49 19.43 -12.58
CA GLY A 234 -14.26 18.19 -13.31
C GLY A 234 -15.11 17.01 -12.83
N ASP A 235 -14.95 15.89 -13.50
CA ASP A 235 -15.60 14.64 -13.13
C ASP A 235 -15.01 14.11 -11.80
N MET A 236 -15.88 13.88 -10.82
CA MET A 236 -15.53 13.35 -9.51
C MET A 236 -14.97 11.92 -9.55
N SER A 237 -15.15 11.20 -10.65
CA SER A 237 -14.57 9.88 -10.88
C SER A 237 -13.15 9.95 -11.49
N HIS A 238 -12.67 11.14 -11.90
CA HIS A 238 -11.34 11.30 -12.47
C HIS A 238 -10.26 11.14 -11.39
N GLY A 239 -9.39 10.14 -11.54
CA GLY A 239 -8.33 9.86 -10.57
C GLY A 239 -7.68 8.50 -10.78
N VAL A 240 -6.75 8.17 -9.91
CA VAL A 240 -6.11 6.86 -9.83
C VAL A 240 -6.90 5.97 -8.86
N HIS A 241 -7.15 4.73 -9.27
CA HIS A 241 -8.02 3.79 -8.56
C HIS A 241 -7.33 2.46 -8.25
N HIS A 242 -7.63 1.88 -7.10
CA HIS A 242 -7.37 0.47 -6.86
C HIS A 242 -8.50 -0.36 -7.50
N VAL A 243 -8.20 -1.00 -8.62
CA VAL A 243 -9.15 -1.86 -9.33
C VAL A 243 -9.03 -3.28 -8.78
N TYR A 244 -10.16 -3.88 -8.46
CA TYR A 244 -10.26 -5.24 -7.94
C TYR A 244 -11.17 -6.08 -8.84
N SER A 245 -10.87 -7.37 -8.92
CA SER A 245 -11.73 -8.30 -9.63
C SER A 245 -11.72 -9.68 -8.96
N SER A 246 -12.78 -10.46 -9.20
CA SER A 246 -12.84 -11.87 -8.81
C SER A 246 -12.28 -12.81 -9.88
N GLY A 247 -11.67 -12.27 -10.95
CA GLY A 247 -11.01 -13.03 -12.00
C GLY A 247 -9.79 -13.81 -11.48
N GLN A 248 -9.45 -14.88 -12.16
CA GLN A 248 -8.30 -15.70 -11.81
C GLN A 248 -7.01 -14.86 -11.89
N GLY A 249 -6.22 -14.89 -10.82
CA GLY A 249 -4.95 -14.15 -10.73
C GLY A 249 -5.09 -12.71 -10.24
N ASP A 250 -6.31 -12.24 -9.94
CA ASP A 250 -6.52 -10.91 -9.35
C ASP A 250 -6.97 -11.02 -7.87
N GLN A 251 -7.15 -9.88 -7.23
CA GLN A 251 -7.54 -9.76 -5.83
C GLN A 251 -8.99 -9.26 -5.74
N SER A 252 -9.79 -9.87 -4.87
CA SER A 252 -11.11 -9.34 -4.53
C SER A 252 -10.99 -8.13 -3.60
N ASN A 253 -11.97 -7.21 -3.70
CA ASN A 253 -12.05 -6.07 -2.80
C ASN A 253 -12.48 -6.54 -1.39
N GLY A 254 -11.55 -6.50 -0.44
CA GLY A 254 -11.80 -6.89 0.96
C GLY A 254 -12.76 -5.98 1.73
N MET A 255 -13.13 -4.82 1.16
CA MET A 255 -14.11 -3.90 1.74
C MET A 255 -15.51 -4.09 1.16
N TYR A 256 -15.63 -4.73 0.00
CA TYR A 256 -16.92 -4.92 -0.63
C TYR A 256 -17.74 -6.01 0.08
N ALA A 257 -18.95 -5.66 0.45
CA ALA A 257 -19.99 -6.61 0.84
C ALA A 257 -21.33 -6.13 0.27
N ASP A 258 -22.23 -7.06 -0.07
CA ASP A 258 -23.60 -6.71 -0.45
C ASP A 258 -24.27 -6.00 0.73
N PRO A 259 -24.70 -4.73 0.59
CA PRO A 259 -25.29 -3.97 1.68
C PRO A 259 -26.60 -4.57 2.20
N THR A 260 -27.27 -5.43 1.40
CA THR A 260 -28.49 -6.14 1.77
C THR A 260 -28.21 -7.57 2.26
N GLY A 261 -26.97 -8.05 2.10
CA GLY A 261 -26.56 -9.40 2.44
C GLY A 261 -26.61 -9.71 3.93
N SER A 262 -26.83 -10.96 4.28
CA SER A 262 -26.86 -11.44 5.67
C SER A 262 -25.47 -11.52 6.32
N PHE A 263 -24.40 -11.51 5.51
CA PHE A 263 -23.03 -11.65 5.98
C PHE A 263 -22.25 -10.32 6.02
N ILE A 264 -22.94 -9.18 5.82
CA ILE A 264 -22.29 -7.88 5.96
C ILE A 264 -21.81 -7.69 7.41
N ARG A 265 -20.59 -7.18 7.57
CA ARG A 265 -19.98 -6.88 8.88
C ARG A 265 -19.53 -5.43 8.99
N LEU A 266 -19.19 -4.82 7.86
CA LEU A 266 -18.84 -3.41 7.79
C LEU A 266 -20.13 -2.59 7.81
N MET A 267 -20.29 -1.77 8.84
CA MET A 267 -21.47 -0.94 9.04
C MET A 267 -21.03 0.51 9.25
N ALA A 268 -21.70 1.45 8.62
CA ALA A 268 -21.46 2.86 8.87
C ALA A 268 -21.84 3.21 10.33
N HIS A 269 -21.09 4.16 10.91
CA HIS A 269 -21.41 4.66 12.24
C HIS A 269 -22.79 5.36 12.21
N PRO A 270 -23.64 5.18 13.24
CA PRO A 270 -24.99 5.78 13.25
C PRO A 270 -25.00 7.30 13.09
N SER A 271 -23.91 7.99 13.44
CA SER A 271 -23.80 9.45 13.25
C SER A 271 -23.89 9.90 11.79
N PHE A 272 -23.62 9.01 10.83
CA PHE A 272 -23.80 9.35 9.41
C PHE A 272 -25.24 9.73 9.06
N GLU A 273 -26.23 9.14 9.76
CA GLU A 273 -27.63 9.53 9.59
C GLU A 273 -28.00 10.76 10.43
N THR A 274 -27.54 10.81 11.69
CA THR A 274 -27.94 11.87 12.63
C THR A 274 -27.27 13.20 12.34
N ASP A 275 -26.06 13.19 11.80
CA ASP A 275 -25.25 14.38 11.57
C ASP A 275 -25.28 14.85 10.09
N ALA A 276 -25.92 14.06 9.21
CA ALA A 276 -26.11 14.45 7.82
C ALA A 276 -27.00 15.68 7.70
N GLU A 277 -26.60 16.67 6.92
CA GLU A 277 -27.44 17.80 6.60
C GLU A 277 -28.69 17.36 5.83
N ALA A 278 -29.83 17.97 6.15
CA ALA A 278 -31.08 17.65 5.48
C ALA A 278 -31.00 17.93 3.98
N GLY A 279 -31.18 16.90 3.15
CA GLY A 279 -31.11 17.00 1.70
C GLY A 279 -29.72 16.83 1.09
N ASP A 280 -28.71 16.47 1.89
CA ASP A 280 -27.39 16.11 1.36
C ASP A 280 -27.46 14.78 0.60
N PRO A 281 -27.25 14.78 -0.73
CA PRO A 281 -27.37 13.57 -1.55
C PRO A 281 -26.24 12.57 -1.28
N ARG A 282 -25.13 12.98 -0.64
CA ARG A 282 -24.00 12.09 -0.36
C ARG A 282 -24.40 10.98 0.60
N PHE A 283 -25.25 11.27 1.58
CA PHE A 283 -25.74 10.24 2.49
C PHE A 283 -26.48 9.15 1.71
N SER A 284 -27.53 9.49 0.97
CA SER A 284 -28.36 8.52 0.25
C SER A 284 -27.62 7.80 -0.90
N SER A 285 -26.54 8.40 -1.43
CA SER A 285 -25.74 7.79 -2.50
C SER A 285 -24.66 6.82 -1.98
N LYS A 286 -24.30 6.91 -0.70
CA LYS A 286 -23.16 6.15 -0.15
C LYS A 286 -23.57 5.24 1.01
N VAL A 287 -24.77 5.39 1.55
CA VAL A 287 -25.24 4.61 2.71
C VAL A 287 -26.61 4.00 2.39
N VAL A 288 -26.72 2.71 2.58
CA VAL A 288 -27.97 1.97 2.45
C VAL A 288 -28.55 1.70 3.84
N LYS A 289 -29.75 2.22 4.11
CA LYS A 289 -30.45 1.89 5.34
C LYS A 289 -31.08 0.50 5.21
N ARG A 290 -30.68 -0.41 6.08
CA ARG A 290 -31.13 -1.81 6.11
C ARG A 290 -32.45 -1.93 6.87
N SER A 291 -33.23 -2.92 6.51
CA SER A 291 -34.46 -3.29 7.27
C SER A 291 -34.16 -4.02 8.58
N THR A 292 -32.94 -4.52 8.74
CA THR A 292 -32.51 -5.28 9.93
C THR A 292 -31.15 -4.72 10.36
N GLU A 293 -31.08 -4.32 11.62
CA GLU A 293 -29.85 -3.89 12.26
C GLU A 293 -28.88 -5.06 12.49
N ILE A 294 -27.59 -4.75 12.53
CA ILE A 294 -26.55 -5.65 12.98
C ILE A 294 -26.09 -5.21 14.35
N THR A 295 -26.12 -6.13 15.29
CA THR A 295 -25.68 -5.89 16.67
C THR A 295 -24.58 -6.87 17.03
N TYR A 296 -23.48 -6.35 17.53
CA TYR A 296 -22.39 -7.16 18.10
C TYR A 296 -21.67 -6.37 19.18
N ASP A 297 -21.36 -7.03 20.30
CA ASP A 297 -20.56 -6.48 21.40
C ASP A 297 -21.07 -5.12 21.92
N GLY A 298 -22.41 -4.97 21.99
CA GLY A 298 -23.08 -3.74 22.45
C GLY A 298 -23.09 -2.59 21.44
N LEU A 299 -22.61 -2.81 20.21
CA LEU A 299 -22.68 -1.86 19.11
C LEU A 299 -23.75 -2.28 18.12
N THR A 300 -24.51 -1.32 17.62
CA THR A 300 -25.61 -1.56 16.69
C THR A 300 -25.58 -0.54 15.56
N SER A 301 -25.84 -1.00 14.34
CA SER A 301 -26.08 -0.13 13.18
C SER A 301 -26.98 -0.85 12.16
N ASP A 302 -27.82 -0.08 11.50
CA ASP A 302 -28.62 -0.49 10.33
C ASP A 302 -28.14 0.18 9.04
N LEU A 303 -27.01 0.90 9.09
CA LEU A 303 -26.45 1.65 7.98
C LEU A 303 -25.31 0.85 7.34
N ALA A 304 -25.49 0.41 6.09
CA ALA A 304 -24.44 -0.22 5.30
C ALA A 304 -23.77 0.81 4.39
N PRO A 305 -22.42 0.92 4.39
CA PRO A 305 -21.68 1.84 3.54
C PRO A 305 -21.60 1.35 2.09
#